data_e8c99c704609c52e6b286017a93bbfc1
#
_entry.id   e8c99c704609c52e6b286017a93bbfc1
#
_cell.length_a   1.000
_cell.length_b   1.000
_cell.length_c   1.000
_cell.angle_alpha   90.00
_cell.angle_beta   90.00
_cell.angle_gamma   90.00
#
_symmetry.space_group_name_H-M   'P 1'
#
loop_
_entity.id
_entity.type
_entity.pdbx_description
1 polymer ?
#
loop_
_entity_poly.entity_id
_entity_poly.type
_entity_poly.pdbx_seq_one_letter_code
_entity_poly.pdbx_strand_id
1 'polypeptide(L)'
;ARHYAPDAPVRLEADAPAPGEAYLAFGPGAPSSDRVFNLSPAGDLAEAAANLFSHLRAADRTRPRAIAVAPIPSEGLGEAIIDRLRRAAGFVG
;
A
#
# COMPACT_ATOMS: atom_id res chain seq x y z
N ALA A 1 -10.78 -14.33 11.23
CA ALA A 1 -10.02 -13.90 10.05
C ALA A 1 -8.62 -13.51 10.43
N ARG A 2 -7.69 -13.82 9.57
CA ARG A 2 -6.30 -13.48 9.81
C ARG A 2 -5.97 -12.13 9.20
N HIS A 3 -5.20 -11.37 9.96
CA HIS A 3 -4.63 -10.14 9.42
C HIS A 3 -3.28 -10.49 8.82
N TYR A 4 -3.09 -10.13 7.57
CA TYR A 4 -1.77 -10.25 6.98
C TYR A 4 -0.92 -9.10 7.50
N ALA A 5 0.21 -9.43 8.05
CA ALA A 5 1.17 -8.43 8.50
C ALA A 5 2.48 -8.68 7.76
N PRO A 6 2.94 -7.73 6.94
CA PRO A 6 4.21 -7.90 6.24
C PRO A 6 5.38 -7.89 7.21
N ASP A 7 6.50 -8.49 6.81
CA ASP A 7 7.73 -8.45 7.60
C ASP A 7 8.32 -7.04 7.62
N ALA A 8 8.20 -6.31 6.52
CA ALA A 8 8.71 -4.94 6.45
C ALA A 8 7.74 -3.98 7.12
N PRO A 9 8.25 -2.90 7.75
CA PRO A 9 7.36 -1.88 8.28
C PRO A 9 6.60 -1.16 7.15
N VAL A 10 5.42 -0.65 7.48
CA VAL A 10 4.56 0.02 6.52
C VAL A 10 4.51 1.51 6.86
N ARG A 11 4.78 2.35 5.87
CA ARG A 11 4.80 3.81 6.02
C ARG A 11 3.69 4.40 5.16
N LEU A 12 2.69 5.00 5.81
CA LEU A 12 1.51 5.54 5.14
C LEU A 12 1.73 6.98 4.70
N GLU A 13 0.82 7.47 3.84
CA GLU A 13 0.82 8.86 3.38
C GLU A 13 2.13 9.25 2.71
N ALA A 14 2.68 8.36 1.91
CA ALA A 14 3.96 8.58 1.27
C ALA A 14 3.76 9.05 -0.17
N ASP A 15 4.21 10.26 -0.47
CA ASP A 15 4.09 10.79 -1.84
C ASP A 15 5.00 10.07 -2.82
N ALA A 16 6.06 9.44 -2.31
CA ALA A 16 7.02 8.72 -3.13
C ALA A 16 7.77 7.72 -2.25
N PRO A 17 8.34 6.66 -2.85
CA PRO A 17 9.17 5.75 -2.08
C PRO A 17 10.54 6.39 -1.77
N ALA A 18 11.08 6.04 -0.62
CA ALA A 18 12.47 6.36 -0.29
C ALA A 18 13.37 5.24 -0.80
N PRO A 19 14.69 5.47 -0.87
CA PRO A 19 15.61 4.41 -1.31
C PRO A 19 15.46 3.14 -0.49
N GLY A 20 15.36 2.01 -1.16
CA GLY A 20 15.21 0.70 -0.52
C GLY A 20 13.80 0.33 -0.16
N GLU A 21 12.83 1.21 -0.39
CA GLU A 21 11.43 0.92 -0.11
C GLU A 21 10.73 0.36 -1.34
N ALA A 22 9.73 -0.51 -1.09
CA ALA A 22 8.72 -0.83 -2.10
C ALA A 22 7.60 0.20 -1.98
N TYR A 23 6.79 0.35 -3.02
CA TYR A 23 5.77 1.39 -3.05
C TYR A 23 4.44 0.84 -3.54
N LEU A 24 3.41 1.02 -2.74
CA LEU A 24 2.03 0.78 -3.19
C LEU A 24 1.49 2.12 -3.66
N ALA A 25 1.42 2.26 -4.97
CA ALA A 25 0.97 3.51 -5.59
C ALA A 25 -0.55 3.50 -5.77
N PHE A 26 -1.11 4.65 -6.02
CA PHE A 26 -2.54 4.80 -6.27
C PHE A 26 -2.75 5.95 -7.25
N GLY A 27 -3.51 5.69 -8.32
CA GLY A 27 -3.82 6.71 -9.30
C GLY A 27 -2.79 6.80 -10.42
N PRO A 28 -3.04 7.70 -11.38
CA PRO A 28 -2.13 7.88 -12.52
C PRO A 28 -0.85 8.60 -12.11
N GLY A 29 0.17 8.49 -12.96
CA GLY A 29 1.41 9.22 -12.76
C GLY A 29 2.37 8.60 -11.76
N ALA A 30 2.10 7.37 -11.33
CA ALA A 30 3.01 6.71 -10.40
C ALA A 30 4.34 6.37 -11.07
N PRO A 31 5.44 6.32 -10.29
CA PRO A 31 6.71 5.88 -10.84
C PRO A 31 6.63 4.43 -11.31
N SER A 32 7.48 4.06 -12.24
CA SER A 32 7.50 2.70 -12.77
C SER A 32 8.81 2.03 -12.38
N SER A 33 8.70 0.94 -11.66
CA SER A 33 9.85 0.11 -11.31
C SER A 33 9.34 -1.25 -10.85
N ASP A 34 10.27 -2.21 -10.70
CA ASP A 34 9.89 -3.56 -10.26
C ASP A 34 9.56 -3.62 -8.76
N ARG A 35 9.65 -2.50 -8.05
CA ARG A 35 9.23 -2.40 -6.66
C ARG A 35 8.04 -1.47 -6.47
N VAL A 36 7.39 -1.06 -7.56
CA VAL A 36 6.18 -0.24 -7.49
C VAL A 36 4.99 -1.09 -7.91
N PHE A 37 4.00 -1.14 -7.06
CA PHE A 37 2.78 -1.93 -7.27
C PHE A 37 1.61 -0.98 -7.17
N ASN A 38 1.01 -0.63 -8.30
CA ASN A 38 -0.08 0.34 -8.29
C ASN A 38 -1.39 -0.35 -7.96
N LEU A 39 -2.00 0.04 -6.85
CA LEU A 39 -3.27 -0.54 -6.40
C LEU A 39 -4.39 -0.29 -7.40
N SER A 40 -4.40 0.87 -8.01
CA SER A 40 -5.32 1.19 -9.10
C SER A 40 -4.77 2.37 -9.89
N PRO A 41 -4.24 2.13 -11.09
CA PRO A 41 -3.75 3.22 -11.93
C PRO A 41 -4.83 4.24 -12.27
N ALA A 42 -6.09 3.82 -12.31
CA ALA A 42 -7.20 4.72 -12.61
C ALA A 42 -7.68 5.51 -11.39
N GLY A 43 -7.18 5.18 -10.19
CA GLY A 43 -7.64 5.83 -8.98
C GLY A 43 -8.99 5.32 -8.51
N ASP A 44 -9.30 4.07 -8.83
CA ASP A 44 -10.56 3.42 -8.47
C ASP A 44 -10.40 2.69 -7.13
N LEU A 45 -11.14 3.14 -6.11
CA LEU A 45 -11.03 2.57 -4.78
C LEU A 45 -11.49 1.11 -4.71
N ALA A 46 -12.46 0.70 -5.51
CA ALA A 46 -12.89 -0.69 -5.54
C ALA A 46 -11.78 -1.59 -6.07
N GLU A 47 -11.10 -1.15 -7.12
CA GLU A 47 -9.96 -1.87 -7.66
C GLU A 47 -8.81 -1.94 -6.65
N ALA A 48 -8.54 -0.83 -6.00
CA ALA A 48 -7.47 -0.77 -4.99
C ALA A 48 -7.77 -1.73 -3.83
N ALA A 49 -9.02 -1.78 -3.39
CA ALA A 49 -9.41 -2.68 -2.31
C ALA A 49 -9.23 -4.14 -2.73
N ALA A 50 -9.58 -4.47 -3.96
CA ALA A 50 -9.43 -5.83 -4.48
C ALA A 50 -7.97 -6.24 -4.59
N ASN A 51 -7.08 -5.29 -4.91
CA ASN A 51 -5.66 -5.57 -5.12
C ASN A 51 -4.81 -5.46 -3.86
N LEU A 52 -5.39 -4.97 -2.77
CA LEU A 52 -4.61 -4.58 -1.61
C LEU A 52 -3.70 -5.68 -1.08
N PHE A 53 -4.26 -6.84 -0.77
CA PHE A 53 -3.47 -7.90 -0.14
C PHE A 53 -2.45 -8.51 -1.09
N SER A 54 -2.82 -8.73 -2.35
CA SER A 54 -1.88 -9.32 -3.29
C SER A 54 -0.71 -8.38 -3.56
N HIS A 55 -0.97 -7.08 -3.65
CA HIS A 55 0.09 -6.10 -3.88
C HIS A 55 0.95 -5.92 -2.64
N LEU A 56 0.34 -5.95 -1.45
CA LEU A 56 1.10 -5.85 -0.21
C LEU A 56 2.06 -7.04 -0.07
N ARG A 57 1.58 -8.25 -0.38
CA ARG A 57 2.44 -9.43 -0.34
C ARG A 57 3.53 -9.38 -1.40
N ALA A 58 3.19 -8.92 -2.61
CA ALA A 58 4.19 -8.79 -3.66
C ALA A 58 5.29 -7.80 -3.27
N ALA A 59 4.90 -6.68 -2.67
CA ALA A 59 5.85 -5.69 -2.19
C ALA A 59 6.76 -6.28 -1.12
N ASP A 60 6.18 -7.00 -0.18
CA ASP A 60 6.94 -7.60 0.92
C ASP A 60 7.95 -8.65 0.43
N ARG A 61 7.61 -9.36 -0.64
CA ARG A 61 8.51 -10.36 -1.22
C ARG A 61 9.78 -9.76 -1.81
N THR A 62 9.79 -8.48 -2.13
CA THR A 62 11.00 -7.83 -2.62
C THR A 62 12.01 -7.56 -1.51
N ARG A 63 11.67 -7.89 -0.27
CA ARG A 63 12.48 -7.69 0.92
C ARG A 63 12.92 -6.23 1.06
N PRO A 64 11.96 -5.30 1.04
CA PRO A 64 12.29 -3.89 1.16
C PRO A 64 12.62 -3.53 2.61
N ARG A 65 13.28 -2.40 2.80
CA ARG A 65 13.47 -1.89 4.15
C ARG A 65 12.16 -1.36 4.75
N ALA A 66 11.20 -0.97 3.90
CA ALA A 66 9.86 -0.59 4.30
C ALA A 66 8.95 -0.61 3.08
N ILE A 67 7.65 -0.66 3.32
CA ILE A 67 6.66 -0.54 2.25
C ILE A 67 6.00 0.82 2.43
N ALA A 68 6.24 1.71 1.47
CA ALA A 68 5.60 3.02 1.45
C ALA A 68 4.27 2.91 0.71
N VAL A 69 3.27 3.62 1.19
CA VAL A 69 1.93 3.59 0.60
C VAL A 69 1.50 5.00 0.25
N ALA A 70 1.06 5.20 -0.99
CA ALA A 70 0.57 6.49 -1.45
C ALA A 70 -0.64 6.94 -0.64
N PRO A 71 -0.90 8.25 -0.57
CA PRO A 71 -2.12 8.73 0.06
C PRO A 71 -3.36 8.14 -0.60
N ILE A 72 -4.30 7.67 0.20
CA ILE A 72 -5.56 7.10 -0.24
C ILE A 72 -6.67 8.01 0.26
N PRO A 73 -7.64 8.38 -0.59
CA PRO A 73 -8.78 9.18 -0.12
C PRO A 73 -9.49 8.51 1.05
N SER A 74 -9.74 9.27 2.12
CA SER A 74 -10.30 8.72 3.35
C SER A 74 -11.82 8.78 3.38
N GLU A 75 -12.46 8.29 2.32
CA GLU A 75 -13.92 8.26 2.25
C GLU A 75 -14.36 6.98 1.56
N GLY A 76 -15.51 6.46 1.96
CA GLY A 76 -16.05 5.23 1.40
C GLY A 76 -15.07 4.07 1.57
N LEU A 77 -14.81 3.35 0.48
CA LEU A 77 -13.86 2.22 0.49
C LEU A 77 -12.45 2.64 0.88
N GLY A 78 -12.08 3.90 0.62
CA GLY A 78 -10.76 4.39 0.98
C GLY A 78 -10.52 4.34 2.48
N GLU A 79 -11.54 4.64 3.25
CA GLU A 79 -11.44 4.56 4.72
C GLU A 79 -11.15 3.14 5.18
N ALA A 80 -11.82 2.15 4.57
CA ALA A 80 -11.58 0.75 4.90
C ALA A 80 -10.18 0.30 4.49
N ILE A 81 -9.70 0.75 3.34
CA ILE A 81 -8.36 0.44 2.88
C ILE A 81 -7.32 1.00 3.86
N ILE A 82 -7.49 2.25 4.26
CA ILE A 82 -6.57 2.90 5.20
C ILE A 82 -6.57 2.17 6.54
N ASP A 83 -7.75 1.78 7.02
CA ASP A 83 -7.84 1.05 8.28
C ASP A 83 -7.05 -0.26 8.22
N ARG A 84 -7.18 -1.00 7.12
CA ARG A 84 -6.43 -2.23 6.94
C ARG A 84 -4.94 -2.00 6.89
N LEU A 85 -4.51 -0.94 6.22
CA LEU A 85 -3.10 -0.59 6.13
C LEU A 85 -2.55 -0.19 7.49
N ARG A 86 -3.32 0.54 8.29
CA ARG A 86 -2.90 0.92 9.64
C ARG A 86 -2.70 -0.32 10.51
N ARG A 87 -3.57 -1.30 10.37
CA ARG A 87 -3.41 -2.56 11.10
C ARG A 87 -2.17 -3.32 10.66
N ALA A 88 -1.90 -3.33 9.37
CA ALA A 88 -0.69 -3.96 8.84
C ALA A 88 0.57 -3.23 9.33
N ALA A 89 0.48 -1.93 9.55
CA ALA A 89 1.59 -1.13 10.05
C ALA A 89 1.76 -1.25 11.57
N GLY A 90 0.86 -1.96 12.24
CA GLY A 90 0.95 -2.14 13.68
C GLY A 90 0.38 -0.99 14.50
N PHE A 91 -0.38 -0.10 13.88
CA PHE A 91 -1.04 0.97 14.61
C PHE A 91 -2.18 0.41 15.44
N VAL A 92 -2.31 0.89 16.64
CA VAL A 92 -3.34 0.47 17.58
C VAL A 92 -4.22 1.66 17.90
N GLY A 93 -5.51 1.48 17.80
CA GLY A 93 -6.45 2.51 18.21
C GLY A 93 -7.10 3.29 17.16
#